data_fde6f4a4421ee4356e10a7c819d05089
#
_entry.id   fde6f4a4421ee4356e10a7c819d05089
#
_cell.length_a   1.000
_cell.length_b   1.000
_cell.length_c   1.000
_cell.angle_alpha   90.00
_cell.angle_beta   90.00
_cell.angle_gamma   90.00
#
_symmetry.space_group_name_H-M   'P 1'
#
loop_
_entity.id
_entity.type
_entity.pdbx_description
1 polymer ?
#
loop_
_entity_poly.entity_id
_entity_poly.type
_entity_poly.pdbx_seq_one_letter_code
_entity_poly.pdbx_strand_id
1 'polypeptide(L)'
;MTLPEPPLAARALALAKEHGFERSSIPEVGRLLHVLAAGRGRARVAEIGTGYGAGTAWIASALPPGVPLLTVELDEGRAAAATELFGDDPDVHVLTGDWRELLPPEAPFDLLFLDGGHWKHRPEQDGAAAVGLLAPGGTIVVDDFTPGRPGPDPARRFILEHPHLVAVELLTTPESAALVGVRRR
;
A
#
# COMPACT_ATOMS: atom_id res chain seq x y z
N MET A 1 15.96 -20.17 4.94
CA MET A 1 16.76 -18.96 5.28
C MET A 1 15.77 -17.80 5.37
N THR A 2 15.54 -17.25 6.56
CA THR A 2 14.64 -16.11 6.73
C THR A 2 15.40 -14.87 6.30
N LEU A 3 14.86 -14.13 5.33
CA LEU A 3 15.44 -12.85 4.92
C LEU A 3 15.20 -11.81 6.02
N PRO A 4 16.16 -10.90 6.30
CA PRO A 4 16.00 -9.90 7.34
C PRO A 4 14.85 -8.94 7.02
N GLU A 5 14.12 -8.54 8.05
CA GLU A 5 13.10 -7.49 7.99
C GLU A 5 13.70 -6.18 8.49
N PRO A 6 13.30 -5.03 7.94
CA PRO A 6 13.68 -3.74 8.51
C PRO A 6 13.23 -3.65 9.98
N PRO A 7 14.03 -3.06 10.90
CA PRO A 7 13.66 -2.97 12.31
C PRO A 7 12.31 -2.27 12.54
N LEU A 8 11.98 -1.28 11.73
CA LEU A 8 10.69 -0.57 11.79
C LEU A 8 9.52 -1.49 11.41
N ALA A 9 9.68 -2.34 10.38
CA ALA A 9 8.67 -3.32 9.98
C ALA A 9 8.45 -4.37 11.09
N ALA A 10 9.52 -4.84 11.72
CA ALA A 10 9.40 -5.75 12.86
C ALA A 10 8.64 -5.12 14.05
N ARG A 11 8.85 -3.82 14.32
CA ARG A 11 8.11 -3.08 15.34
C ARG A 11 6.62 -2.96 15.00
N ALA A 12 6.29 -2.64 13.74
CA ALA A 12 4.91 -2.54 13.28
C ALA A 12 4.16 -3.88 13.38
N LEU A 13 4.81 -4.98 12.99
CA LEU A 13 4.25 -6.33 13.12
C LEU A 13 4.06 -6.74 14.58
N ALA A 14 4.98 -6.39 15.48
CA ALA A 14 4.85 -6.62 16.91
C ALA A 14 3.64 -5.85 17.48
N LEU A 15 3.48 -4.58 17.11
CA LEU A 15 2.36 -3.73 17.50
C LEU A 15 1.03 -4.32 17.00
N ALA A 16 0.95 -4.74 15.74
CA ALA A 16 -0.24 -5.39 15.18
C ALA A 16 -0.62 -6.66 15.95
N LYS A 17 0.37 -7.49 16.28
CA LYS A 17 0.18 -8.71 17.08
C LYS A 17 -0.31 -8.43 18.49
N GLU A 18 0.22 -7.40 19.15
CA GLU A 18 -0.20 -6.96 20.49
C GLU A 18 -1.68 -6.58 20.53
N HIS A 19 -2.16 -5.97 19.45
CA HIS A 19 -3.56 -5.60 19.27
C HIS A 19 -4.45 -6.69 18.63
N GLY A 20 -3.92 -7.91 18.44
CA GLY A 20 -4.68 -9.02 17.83
C GLY A 20 -5.07 -8.78 16.36
N PHE A 21 -4.33 -7.93 15.64
CA PHE A 21 -4.60 -7.62 14.24
C PHE A 21 -3.86 -8.58 13.30
N GLU A 22 -4.60 -9.51 12.71
CA GLU A 22 -4.04 -10.57 11.85
C GLU A 22 -3.94 -10.20 10.37
N ARG A 23 -4.45 -9.03 9.97
CA ARG A 23 -4.54 -8.58 8.57
C ARG A 23 -3.40 -7.62 8.18
N SER A 24 -2.23 -7.80 8.74
CA SER A 24 -1.04 -7.06 8.32
C SER A 24 -0.48 -7.60 7.01
N SER A 25 0.08 -6.72 6.19
CA SER A 25 0.82 -7.13 5.00
C SER A 25 1.87 -8.19 5.34
N ILE A 26 1.88 -9.29 4.59
CA ILE A 26 2.84 -10.37 4.79
C ILE A 26 4.27 -9.94 4.39
N PRO A 27 5.33 -10.57 4.92
CA PRO A 27 6.71 -10.17 4.63
C PRO A 27 7.07 -10.19 3.14
N GLU A 28 6.45 -11.05 2.34
CA GLU A 28 6.67 -11.13 0.89
C GLU A 28 6.16 -9.87 0.17
N VAL A 29 4.99 -9.38 0.54
CA VAL A 29 4.43 -8.11 0.06
C VAL A 29 5.26 -6.94 0.58
N GLY A 30 5.65 -6.97 1.85
CA GLY A 30 6.53 -5.97 2.44
C GLY A 30 7.85 -5.82 1.68
N ARG A 31 8.50 -6.92 1.29
CA ARG A 31 9.73 -6.89 0.47
C ARG A 31 9.50 -6.32 -0.92
N LEU A 32 8.35 -6.63 -1.55
CA LEU A 32 7.98 -6.04 -2.82
C LEU A 32 7.86 -4.51 -2.70
N LEU A 33 7.14 -4.04 -1.68
CA LEU A 33 7.00 -2.61 -1.38
C LEU A 33 8.35 -1.94 -1.13
N HIS A 34 9.21 -2.58 -0.35
CA HIS A 34 10.55 -2.10 -0.02
C HIS A 34 11.41 -1.90 -1.28
N VAL A 35 11.42 -2.89 -2.18
CA VAL A 35 12.14 -2.81 -3.46
C VAL A 35 11.58 -1.68 -4.34
N LEU A 36 10.27 -1.56 -4.43
CA LEU A 36 9.63 -0.52 -5.23
C LEU A 36 9.86 0.88 -4.64
N ALA A 37 9.83 1.02 -3.31
CA ALA A 37 10.10 2.28 -2.63
C ALA A 37 11.55 2.75 -2.82
N ALA A 38 12.53 1.83 -2.84
CA ALA A 38 13.94 2.11 -3.12
C ALA A 38 14.21 2.56 -4.56
N GLY A 39 13.22 2.50 -5.45
CA GLY A 39 13.33 2.90 -6.85
C GLY A 39 13.70 4.38 -7.01
N ARG A 40 14.51 4.70 -8.05
CA ARG A 40 14.89 6.09 -8.34
C ARG A 40 13.68 6.96 -8.71
N GLY A 41 13.72 8.24 -8.33
CA GLY A 41 12.75 9.26 -8.73
C GLY A 41 11.47 9.23 -7.90
N ARG A 42 11.45 8.59 -6.74
CA ARG A 42 10.37 8.74 -5.78
C ARG A 42 10.38 10.17 -5.22
N ALA A 43 9.28 10.88 -5.38
CA ALA A 43 9.10 12.24 -4.89
C ALA A 43 7.91 12.34 -3.92
N ARG A 44 6.91 11.44 -4.06
CA ARG A 44 5.74 11.39 -3.19
C ARG A 44 5.11 10.00 -3.24
N VAL A 45 4.89 9.40 -2.07
CA VAL A 45 4.37 8.04 -1.93
C VAL A 45 3.11 8.06 -1.07
N ALA A 46 2.15 7.19 -1.37
CA ALA A 46 0.97 7.03 -0.53
C ALA A 46 0.61 5.56 -0.27
N GLU A 47 -0.12 5.36 0.82
CA GLU A 47 -0.73 4.09 1.20
C GLU A 47 -2.19 4.31 1.60
N ILE A 48 -3.06 3.41 1.19
CA ILE A 48 -4.47 3.36 1.58
C ILE A 48 -4.68 2.11 2.42
N GLY A 49 -4.92 2.29 3.72
CA GLY A 49 -5.03 1.21 4.70
C GLY A 49 -3.74 1.02 5.49
N THR A 50 -3.51 1.89 6.47
CA THR A 50 -2.32 1.83 7.35
C THR A 50 -2.32 0.59 8.25
N GLY A 51 -3.50 0.21 8.79
CA GLY A 51 -3.57 -0.76 9.86
C GLY A 51 -2.73 -0.31 11.06
N TYR A 52 -1.84 -1.20 11.52
CA TYR A 52 -0.82 -0.89 12.53
C TYR A 52 0.54 -0.55 11.91
N GLY A 53 0.57 -0.17 10.64
CA GLY A 53 1.74 0.38 9.97
C GLY A 53 2.70 -0.63 9.33
N ALA A 54 2.31 -1.88 9.12
CA ALA A 54 3.23 -2.88 8.56
C ALA A 54 3.69 -2.49 7.14
N GLY A 55 2.77 -2.21 6.21
CA GLY A 55 3.09 -1.74 4.86
C GLY A 55 3.87 -0.43 4.87
N THR A 56 3.38 0.55 5.65
CA THR A 56 4.04 1.85 5.86
C THR A 56 5.50 1.67 6.27
N ALA A 57 5.78 0.78 7.24
CA ALA A 57 7.13 0.56 7.77
C ALA A 57 8.08 -0.04 6.72
N TRP A 58 7.60 -0.96 5.88
CA TRP A 58 8.38 -1.50 4.77
C TRP A 58 8.73 -0.41 3.74
N ILE A 59 7.75 0.43 3.39
CA ILE A 59 7.93 1.54 2.45
C ILE A 59 8.91 2.56 3.03
N ALA A 60 8.65 3.08 4.23
CA ALA A 60 9.46 4.11 4.89
C ALA A 60 10.92 3.68 5.05
N SER A 61 11.16 2.40 5.39
CA SER A 61 12.53 1.87 5.56
C SER A 61 13.38 1.87 4.28
N ALA A 62 12.79 2.12 3.10
CA ALA A 62 13.47 2.12 1.81
C ALA A 62 13.46 3.49 1.12
N LEU A 63 12.61 4.40 1.55
CA LEU A 63 12.52 5.72 0.94
C LEU A 63 13.77 6.56 1.24
N PRO A 64 14.25 7.34 0.27
CA PRO A 64 15.26 8.34 0.55
C PRO A 64 14.73 9.40 1.53
N PRO A 65 15.60 9.96 2.41
CA PRO A 65 15.23 11.08 3.28
C PRO A 65 14.62 12.25 2.49
N GLY A 66 13.55 12.84 3.03
CA GLY A 66 12.85 13.98 2.41
C GLY A 66 11.78 13.57 1.38
N VAL A 67 11.52 12.28 1.19
CA VAL A 67 10.41 11.81 0.35
C VAL A 67 9.19 11.55 1.23
N PRO A 68 8.11 12.35 1.12
CA PRO A 68 6.94 12.19 1.98
C PRO A 68 6.19 10.90 1.64
N LEU A 69 5.82 10.17 2.70
CA LEU A 69 4.92 9.02 2.69
C LEU A 69 3.64 9.38 3.44
N LEU A 70 2.54 9.47 2.72
CA LEU A 70 1.22 9.68 3.31
C LEU A 70 0.51 8.33 3.42
N THR A 71 0.06 7.97 4.63
CA THR A 71 -0.71 6.75 4.85
C THR A 71 -2.04 7.09 5.50
N VAL A 72 -3.14 6.46 5.05
CA VAL A 72 -4.49 6.79 5.49
C VAL A 72 -5.14 5.59 6.16
N GLU A 73 -5.66 5.81 7.37
CA GLU A 73 -6.42 4.83 8.15
C GLU A 73 -7.78 5.39 8.57
N LEU A 74 -8.82 4.61 8.37
CA LEU A 74 -10.19 5.02 8.72
C LEU A 74 -10.48 4.85 10.21
N ASP A 75 -9.88 3.87 10.86
CA ASP A 75 -10.05 3.58 12.29
C ASP A 75 -9.13 4.49 13.11
N GLU A 76 -9.73 5.30 13.96
CA GLU A 76 -9.00 6.28 14.79
C GLU A 76 -7.99 5.62 15.75
N GLY A 77 -8.32 4.45 16.30
CA GLY A 77 -7.45 3.75 17.24
C GLY A 77 -6.19 3.21 16.53
N ARG A 78 -6.35 2.61 15.35
CA ARG A 78 -5.21 2.16 14.54
C ARG A 78 -4.38 3.33 14.05
N ALA A 79 -5.02 4.39 13.57
CA ALA A 79 -4.33 5.60 13.15
C ALA A 79 -3.49 6.21 14.27
N ALA A 80 -4.03 6.29 15.49
CA ALA A 80 -3.31 6.80 16.66
C ALA A 80 -2.09 5.93 16.99
N ALA A 81 -2.24 4.61 17.03
CA ALA A 81 -1.15 3.68 17.29
C ALA A 81 -0.05 3.75 16.20
N ALA A 82 -0.43 3.87 14.93
CA ALA A 82 0.52 4.06 13.85
C ALA A 82 1.23 5.43 13.96
N THR A 83 0.51 6.49 14.32
CA THR A 83 1.09 7.83 14.53
C THR A 83 2.16 7.79 15.63
N GLU A 84 1.92 7.08 16.72
CA GLU A 84 2.92 6.91 17.78
C GLU A 84 4.14 6.11 17.29
N LEU A 85 3.91 5.05 16.50
CA LEU A 85 5.00 4.23 15.95
C LEU A 85 5.95 5.02 15.06
N PHE A 86 5.42 5.95 14.24
CA PHE A 86 6.17 6.73 13.25
C PHE A 86 6.54 8.14 13.73
N GLY A 87 6.17 8.53 14.95
CA GLY A 87 6.27 9.92 15.42
C GLY A 87 7.66 10.56 15.36
N ASP A 88 8.73 9.76 15.28
CA ASP A 88 10.10 10.24 15.13
C ASP A 88 10.53 10.41 13.66
N ASP A 89 9.70 9.98 12.69
CA ASP A 89 10.02 10.08 11.27
C ASP A 89 9.27 11.27 10.63
N PRO A 90 9.97 12.36 10.28
CA PRO A 90 9.33 13.56 9.74
C PRO A 90 8.75 13.38 8.33
N ASP A 91 9.14 12.32 7.63
CA ASP A 91 8.69 12.04 6.27
C ASP A 91 7.44 11.13 6.24
N VAL A 92 7.02 10.54 7.38
CA VAL A 92 5.83 9.70 7.47
C VAL A 92 4.65 10.46 8.08
N HIS A 93 3.57 10.57 7.32
CA HIS A 93 2.35 11.28 7.71
C HIS A 93 1.17 10.32 7.78
N VAL A 94 0.72 10.00 8.99
CA VAL A 94 -0.48 9.19 9.22
C VAL A 94 -1.70 10.11 9.24
N LEU A 95 -2.62 9.88 8.32
CA LEU A 95 -3.86 10.64 8.18
C LEU A 95 -5.04 9.77 8.65
N THR A 96 -5.89 10.32 9.50
CA THR A 96 -7.10 9.63 9.99
C THR A 96 -8.31 10.05 9.19
N GLY A 97 -8.98 9.12 8.51
CA GLY A 97 -10.23 9.40 7.78
C GLY A 97 -10.35 8.67 6.44
N ASP A 98 -11.21 9.21 5.58
CA ASP A 98 -11.46 8.64 4.25
C ASP A 98 -10.39 9.10 3.25
N TRP A 99 -9.66 8.15 2.68
CA TRP A 99 -8.63 8.43 1.69
C TRP A 99 -9.16 9.17 0.45
N ARG A 100 -10.45 9.01 0.11
CA ARG A 100 -11.11 9.69 -1.02
C ARG A 100 -11.23 11.20 -0.82
N GLU A 101 -11.16 11.65 0.41
CA GLU A 101 -11.16 13.06 0.77
C GLU A 101 -9.73 13.59 1.03
N LEU A 102 -8.89 12.74 1.66
CA LEU A 102 -7.58 13.14 2.17
C LEU A 102 -6.46 13.10 1.12
N LEU A 103 -6.46 12.10 0.21
CA LEU A 103 -5.36 11.95 -0.75
C LEU A 103 -5.47 12.78 -2.03
N PRO A 104 -6.65 13.10 -2.60
CA PRO A 104 -6.73 13.87 -3.83
C PRO A 104 -6.04 15.24 -3.78
N PRO A 105 -6.08 16.03 -2.70
CA PRO A 105 -5.34 17.30 -2.61
C PRO A 105 -3.82 17.13 -2.63
N GLU A 106 -3.33 15.94 -2.27
CA GLU A 106 -1.91 15.60 -2.13
C GLU A 106 -1.32 14.91 -3.37
N ALA A 107 -2.18 14.50 -4.31
CA ALA A 107 -1.76 13.84 -5.55
C ALA A 107 -1.00 14.79 -6.49
N PRO A 108 -0.19 14.28 -7.44
CA PRO A 108 -0.05 12.86 -7.77
C PRO A 108 1.04 12.12 -7.00
N PHE A 109 0.96 10.77 -6.96
CA PHE A 109 1.91 9.88 -6.29
C PHE A 109 2.72 9.02 -7.28
N ASP A 110 3.99 8.81 -6.97
CA ASP A 110 4.89 7.94 -7.76
C ASP A 110 4.75 6.47 -7.41
N LEU A 111 4.34 6.20 -6.17
CA LEU A 111 4.04 4.87 -5.66
C LEU A 111 2.79 4.97 -4.79
N LEU A 112 1.82 4.13 -5.06
CA LEU A 112 0.59 3.99 -4.28
C LEU A 112 0.43 2.53 -3.86
N PHE A 113 0.34 2.29 -2.56
CA PHE A 113 -0.04 0.98 -2.02
C PHE A 113 -1.52 0.99 -1.64
N LEU A 114 -2.29 0.09 -2.20
CA LEU A 114 -3.74 -0.03 -1.98
C LEU A 114 -4.03 -1.34 -1.24
N ASP A 115 -4.08 -1.27 0.09
CA ASP A 115 -4.30 -2.39 1.01
C ASP A 115 -5.70 -2.38 1.66
N GLY A 116 -6.41 -1.27 1.59
CA GLY A 116 -7.77 -1.16 2.11
C GLY A 116 -8.80 -1.94 1.31
N GLY A 117 -9.30 -3.07 1.82
CA GLY A 117 -10.17 -4.02 1.09
C GLY A 117 -11.50 -3.49 0.57
N HIS A 118 -11.99 -2.34 1.06
CA HIS A 118 -13.31 -1.80 0.69
C HIS A 118 -13.45 -1.44 -0.80
N TRP A 119 -12.39 -1.00 -1.46
CA TRP A 119 -12.39 -0.64 -2.87
C TRP A 119 -12.77 -1.82 -3.78
N LYS A 120 -12.47 -3.06 -3.37
CA LYS A 120 -12.78 -4.28 -4.14
C LYS A 120 -14.29 -4.51 -4.32
N HIS A 121 -15.11 -3.88 -3.48
CA HIS A 121 -16.58 -3.93 -3.63
C HIS A 121 -17.09 -2.96 -4.69
N ARG A 122 -16.31 -1.92 -5.04
CA ARG A 122 -16.67 -0.91 -6.04
C ARG A 122 -15.47 -0.55 -6.92
N PRO A 123 -14.88 -1.53 -7.64
CA PRO A 123 -13.61 -1.32 -8.35
C PRO A 123 -13.70 -0.24 -9.44
N GLU A 124 -14.84 -0.11 -10.12
CA GLU A 124 -15.05 0.92 -11.14
C GLU A 124 -15.09 2.35 -10.58
N GLN A 125 -15.40 2.52 -9.31
CA GLN A 125 -15.44 3.83 -8.64
C GLN A 125 -14.18 4.07 -7.84
N ASP A 126 -13.94 3.25 -6.81
CA ASP A 126 -12.85 3.44 -5.88
C ASP A 126 -11.50 3.08 -6.50
N GLY A 127 -11.46 2.03 -7.34
CA GLY A 127 -10.26 1.67 -8.10
C GLY A 127 -9.88 2.74 -9.11
N ALA A 128 -10.85 3.31 -9.84
CA ALA A 128 -10.60 4.42 -10.76
C ALA A 128 -10.10 5.67 -10.04
N ALA A 129 -10.69 5.99 -8.86
CA ALA A 129 -10.22 7.08 -8.02
C ALA A 129 -8.76 6.86 -7.59
N ALA A 130 -8.40 5.66 -7.12
CA ALA A 130 -7.03 5.33 -6.73
C ALA A 130 -6.04 5.42 -7.90
N VAL A 131 -6.40 4.89 -9.08
CA VAL A 131 -5.57 5.04 -10.29
C VAL A 131 -5.40 6.51 -10.70
N GLY A 132 -6.44 7.33 -10.48
CA GLY A 132 -6.40 8.78 -10.72
C GLY A 132 -5.37 9.52 -9.88
N LEU A 133 -5.01 9.00 -8.69
CA LEU A 133 -4.01 9.59 -7.80
C LEU A 133 -2.56 9.39 -8.28
N LEU A 134 -2.31 8.48 -9.22
CA LEU A 134 -0.94 8.19 -9.69
C LEU A 134 -0.43 9.29 -10.62
N ALA A 135 0.85 9.57 -10.53
CA ALA A 135 1.59 10.30 -11.55
C ALA A 135 1.68 9.48 -12.86
N PRO A 136 1.83 10.10 -14.03
CA PRO A 136 2.22 9.38 -15.24
C PRO A 136 3.54 8.62 -15.03
N GLY A 137 3.53 7.29 -15.21
CA GLY A 137 4.64 6.41 -14.88
C GLY A 137 4.68 5.99 -13.40
N GLY A 138 3.75 6.46 -12.57
CA GLY A 138 3.60 6.03 -11.18
C GLY A 138 3.15 4.57 -11.07
N THR A 139 3.54 3.93 -9.98
CA THR A 139 3.31 2.51 -9.70
C THR A 139 2.19 2.35 -8.68
N ILE A 140 1.26 1.44 -8.92
CA ILE A 140 0.29 0.95 -7.93
C ILE A 140 0.63 -0.48 -7.54
N VAL A 141 0.57 -0.77 -6.24
CA VAL A 141 0.59 -2.13 -5.70
C VAL A 141 -0.75 -2.36 -5.01
N VAL A 142 -1.36 -3.49 -5.29
CA VAL A 142 -2.65 -3.86 -4.70
C VAL A 142 -2.51 -5.24 -4.09
N ASP A 143 -2.81 -5.38 -2.80
CA ASP A 143 -2.66 -6.63 -2.06
C ASP A 143 -3.97 -7.42 -1.90
N ASP A 144 -3.90 -8.54 -1.22
CA ASP A 144 -5.03 -9.40 -0.84
C ASP A 144 -5.74 -10.08 -2.03
N PHE A 145 -5.01 -10.64 -2.97
CA PHE A 145 -5.56 -11.53 -3.97
C PHE A 145 -5.22 -12.99 -3.71
N THR A 146 -6.19 -13.88 -3.94
CA THR A 146 -6.00 -15.33 -3.86
C THR A 146 -5.76 -15.88 -5.25
N PRO A 147 -4.60 -16.50 -5.52
CA PRO A 147 -4.32 -17.13 -6.80
C PRO A 147 -5.34 -18.22 -7.14
N GLY A 148 -5.75 -18.30 -8.41
CA GLY A 148 -6.65 -19.35 -8.87
C GLY A 148 -8.05 -19.35 -8.24
N ARG A 149 -8.45 -18.26 -7.60
CA ARG A 149 -9.81 -18.13 -7.04
C ARG A 149 -10.87 -18.42 -8.12
N PRO A 150 -11.80 -19.37 -7.86
CA PRO A 150 -12.84 -19.67 -8.82
C PRO A 150 -13.86 -18.53 -8.92
N GLY A 151 -14.42 -18.33 -10.12
CA GLY A 151 -15.46 -17.34 -10.39
C GLY A 151 -14.95 -15.96 -10.75
N PRO A 152 -15.84 -15.00 -10.97
CA PRO A 152 -15.48 -13.64 -11.36
C PRO A 152 -14.80 -12.90 -10.22
N ASP A 153 -13.72 -12.19 -10.57
CA ASP A 153 -13.00 -11.26 -9.68
C ASP A 153 -12.95 -9.87 -10.34
N PRO A 154 -13.99 -9.04 -10.12
CA PRO A 154 -14.08 -7.74 -10.75
C PRO A 154 -12.92 -6.81 -10.40
N ALA A 155 -12.42 -6.86 -9.16
CA ALA A 155 -11.30 -6.02 -8.72
C ALA A 155 -9.99 -6.39 -9.43
N ARG A 156 -9.70 -7.69 -9.54
CA ARG A 156 -8.54 -8.20 -10.29
C ARG A 156 -8.63 -7.79 -11.75
N ARG A 157 -9.77 -8.04 -12.38
CA ARG A 157 -10.01 -7.70 -13.79
C ARG A 157 -9.86 -6.20 -14.01
N PHE A 158 -10.42 -5.37 -13.10
CA PHE A 158 -10.31 -3.91 -13.18
C PHE A 158 -8.85 -3.46 -13.29
N ILE A 159 -7.97 -3.94 -12.43
CA ILE A 159 -6.54 -3.54 -12.46
C ILE A 159 -5.83 -4.09 -13.70
N LEU A 160 -6.04 -5.38 -14.04
CA LEU A 160 -5.31 -6.02 -15.14
C LEU A 160 -5.75 -5.52 -16.53
N GLU A 161 -7.01 -5.14 -16.69
CA GLU A 161 -7.58 -4.67 -17.97
C GLU A 161 -7.74 -3.14 -18.03
N HIS A 162 -7.31 -2.40 -17.01
CA HIS A 162 -7.48 -0.96 -16.92
C HIS A 162 -6.75 -0.24 -18.08
N PRO A 163 -7.43 0.63 -18.88
CA PRO A 163 -6.86 1.22 -20.10
C PRO A 163 -5.62 2.10 -19.84
N HIS A 164 -5.52 2.67 -18.65
CA HIS A 164 -4.39 3.52 -18.27
C HIS A 164 -3.31 2.80 -17.45
N LEU A 165 -3.38 1.48 -17.27
CA LEU A 165 -2.36 0.70 -16.59
C LEU A 165 -1.67 -0.28 -17.54
N VAL A 166 -0.42 -0.59 -17.25
CA VAL A 166 0.24 -1.83 -17.63
C VAL A 166 0.43 -2.59 -16.33
N ALA A 167 -0.22 -3.74 -16.18
CA ALA A 167 -0.28 -4.43 -14.90
C ALA A 167 0.01 -5.92 -15.03
N VAL A 168 0.45 -6.51 -13.90
CA VAL A 168 0.75 -7.93 -13.77
C VAL A 168 0.31 -8.43 -12.39
N GLU A 169 -0.09 -9.69 -12.30
CA GLU A 169 -0.27 -10.41 -11.05
C GLU A 169 1.03 -11.12 -10.67
N LEU A 170 1.48 -10.90 -9.44
CA LEU A 170 2.65 -11.53 -8.86
C LEU A 170 2.22 -12.47 -7.72
N LEU A 171 2.58 -13.73 -7.80
CA LEU A 171 2.43 -14.65 -6.68
C LEU A 171 3.43 -14.26 -5.58
N THR A 172 2.93 -13.85 -4.43
CA THR A 172 3.74 -13.54 -3.25
C THR A 172 3.97 -14.78 -2.41
N THR A 173 2.96 -15.65 -2.32
CA THR A 173 3.04 -17.02 -1.79
C THR A 173 2.20 -17.95 -2.68
N PRO A 174 2.16 -19.28 -2.45
CA PRO A 174 1.22 -20.16 -3.14
C PRO A 174 -0.24 -19.79 -2.93
N GLU A 175 -0.58 -19.13 -1.81
CA GLU A 175 -1.94 -18.78 -1.39
C GLU A 175 -2.26 -17.29 -1.55
N SER A 176 -1.27 -16.45 -1.85
CA SER A 176 -1.42 -15.00 -1.94
C SER A 176 -0.78 -14.41 -3.19
N ALA A 177 -1.40 -13.36 -3.72
CA ALA A 177 -0.90 -12.60 -4.85
C ALA A 177 -1.11 -11.10 -4.63
N ALA A 178 -0.22 -10.30 -5.20
CA ALA A 178 -0.37 -8.86 -5.34
C ALA A 178 -0.46 -8.48 -6.82
N LEU A 179 -1.19 -7.42 -7.13
CA LEU A 179 -1.19 -6.83 -8.47
C LEU A 179 -0.26 -5.61 -8.48
N VAL A 180 0.59 -5.53 -9.49
CA VAL A 180 1.46 -4.38 -9.70
C VAL A 180 1.12 -3.76 -11.04
N GLY A 181 0.83 -2.47 -11.03
CA GLY A 181 0.51 -1.72 -12.23
C GLY A 181 1.33 -0.44 -12.35
N VAL A 182 1.63 -0.02 -13.58
CA VAL A 182 2.26 1.27 -13.86
C VAL A 182 1.32 2.09 -14.72
N ARG A 183 1.05 3.34 -14.31
CA ARG A 183 0.23 4.25 -15.08
C ARG A 183 0.93 4.64 -16.39
N ARG A 184 0.25 4.47 -17.51
CA ARG A 184 0.74 4.90 -18.83
C ARG A 184 1.01 6.41 -18.84
N ARG A 185 1.99 6.81 -19.63
CA ARG A 185 2.34 8.22 -19.84
C ARG A 185 1.33 8.92 -20.74
#